data_f55e3eaf8880c427ea598d0b039c6187
#
_entry.id   f55e3eaf8880c427ea598d0b039c6187
#
_cell.length_a   1.000
_cell.length_b   1.000
_cell.length_c   1.000
_cell.angle_alpha   90.00
_cell.angle_beta   90.00
_cell.angle_gamma   90.00
#
_symmetry.space_group_name_H-M   'P 1'
#
loop_
_entity.id
_entity.type
_entity.pdbx_description
1 polymer ?
#
loop_
_entity_poly.entity_id
_entity_poly.type
_entity_poly.pdbx_seq_one_letter_code
_entity_poly.pdbx_strand_id
1 'polypeptide(L)'
;MTVAPLRELVDAGWAEALAPVEPVVRELGERLRRETAEGRLYLPAGDAVLRAFRQPLDAVRVLIVGQDPYPTPGHPIGLSFAVERHVRPLPRSLQNIYRELRDDLGIEPAPHGDLSAWADQGVLLLNRVLTVGAGVSDSHRGWGWEQVTEAAIRALVARRGSDGEPLPLVAILWGAKAQLLAPLLGETPVIASAHPSPLSASRGFFGSRPFSRANAALEAQGAAPIDWRIPAEGEA
;
A
#
# COMPACT_ATOMS: atom_id res chain seq x y z
N MET A 1 -25.49 -6.64 13.08
CA MET A 1 -24.51 -5.65 13.58
C MET A 1 -24.30 -4.61 12.49
N THR A 2 -24.45 -3.34 12.81
CA THR A 2 -24.27 -2.20 11.88
C THR A 2 -22.79 -2.11 11.48
N VAL A 3 -22.52 -1.80 10.22
CA VAL A 3 -21.16 -1.51 9.75
C VAL A 3 -20.72 -0.20 10.41
N ALA A 4 -19.54 -0.17 11.02
CA ALA A 4 -18.97 1.08 11.53
C ALA A 4 -18.81 2.08 10.36
N PRO A 5 -19.13 3.35 10.55
CA PRO A 5 -18.94 4.37 9.51
C PRO A 5 -17.45 4.58 9.23
N LEU A 6 -17.10 5.00 8.02
CA LEU A 6 -15.70 5.21 7.60
C LEU A 6 -14.88 6.05 8.58
N ARG A 7 -15.48 7.11 9.12
CA ARG A 7 -14.83 8.02 10.09
C ARG A 7 -14.33 7.36 11.38
N GLU A 8 -14.79 6.14 11.68
CA GLU A 8 -14.32 5.34 12.83
C GLU A 8 -13.23 4.34 12.44
N LEU A 9 -13.02 4.14 11.14
CA LEU A 9 -12.15 3.09 10.60
C LEU A 9 -10.86 3.64 10.00
N VAL A 10 -10.86 4.92 9.56
CA VAL A 10 -9.77 5.57 8.85
C VAL A 10 -9.51 6.96 9.43
N ASP A 11 -8.39 7.59 9.08
CA ASP A 11 -8.11 8.99 9.41
C ASP A 11 -9.20 9.94 8.84
N ALA A 12 -9.42 11.08 9.50
CA ALA A 12 -10.48 12.02 9.15
C ALA A 12 -10.38 12.53 7.69
N GLY A 13 -9.17 12.83 7.22
CA GLY A 13 -8.96 13.26 5.83
C GLY A 13 -9.34 12.18 4.82
N TRP A 14 -9.04 10.92 5.13
CA TRP A 14 -9.48 9.80 4.30
C TRP A 14 -10.99 9.57 4.38
N ALA A 15 -11.60 9.74 5.56
CA ALA A 15 -13.04 9.60 5.70
C ALA A 15 -13.81 10.60 4.83
N GLU A 16 -13.34 11.84 4.76
CA GLU A 16 -13.91 12.87 3.88
C GLU A 16 -13.66 12.53 2.40
N ALA A 17 -12.42 12.22 2.04
CA ALA A 17 -12.03 11.92 0.66
C ALA A 17 -12.73 10.68 0.08
N LEU A 18 -13.00 9.67 0.90
CA LEU A 18 -13.64 8.42 0.50
C LEU A 18 -15.16 8.43 0.72
N ALA A 19 -15.76 9.51 1.24
CA ALA A 19 -17.21 9.61 1.44
C ALA A 19 -18.03 9.27 0.18
N PRO A 20 -17.65 9.69 -1.06
CA PRO A 20 -18.38 9.33 -2.27
C PRO A 20 -18.45 7.82 -2.55
N VAL A 21 -17.47 7.05 -2.06
CA VAL A 21 -17.38 5.60 -2.25
C VAL A 21 -17.71 4.81 -0.97
N GLU A 22 -18.14 5.46 0.11
CA GLU A 22 -18.57 4.79 1.34
C GLU A 22 -19.69 3.75 1.12
N PRO A 23 -20.68 3.97 0.23
CA PRO A 23 -21.66 2.92 -0.10
C PRO A 23 -21.01 1.65 -0.63
N VAL A 24 -19.96 1.77 -1.47
CA VAL A 24 -19.21 0.62 -2.00
C VAL A 24 -18.47 -0.10 -0.88
N VAL A 25 -17.80 0.65 0.03
CA VAL A 25 -17.11 0.07 1.20
C VAL A 25 -18.10 -0.70 2.08
N ARG A 26 -19.30 -0.19 2.28
CA ARG A 26 -20.36 -0.84 3.05
C ARG A 26 -20.80 -2.15 2.41
N GLU A 27 -21.07 -2.14 1.10
CA GLU A 27 -21.45 -3.33 0.34
C GLU A 27 -20.36 -4.42 0.41
N LEU A 28 -19.10 -4.02 0.25
CA LEU A 28 -17.94 -4.91 0.40
C LEU A 28 -17.88 -5.52 1.81
N GLY A 29 -18.08 -4.69 2.85
CA GLY A 29 -18.15 -5.18 4.23
C GLY A 29 -19.29 -6.18 4.46
N GLU A 30 -20.45 -5.97 3.84
CA GLU A 30 -21.56 -6.94 3.89
C GLU A 30 -21.22 -8.24 3.17
N ARG A 31 -20.55 -8.16 2.04
CA ARG A 31 -20.11 -9.33 1.29
C ARG A 31 -19.09 -10.15 2.09
N LEU A 32 -18.10 -9.50 2.71
CA LEU A 32 -17.12 -10.16 3.58
C LEU A 32 -17.77 -10.85 4.77
N ARG A 33 -18.79 -10.26 5.38
CA ARG A 33 -19.56 -10.91 6.45
C ARG A 33 -20.32 -12.15 5.97
N ARG A 34 -20.89 -12.11 4.76
CA ARG A 34 -21.51 -13.30 4.15
C ARG A 34 -20.50 -14.41 3.92
N GLU A 35 -19.31 -14.09 3.37
CA GLU A 35 -18.21 -15.06 3.23
C GLU A 35 -17.89 -15.74 4.56
N THR A 36 -17.73 -14.93 5.62
CA THR A 36 -17.44 -15.46 6.97
C THR A 36 -18.59 -16.33 7.50
N ALA A 37 -19.83 -15.92 7.33
CA ALA A 37 -21.01 -16.70 7.78
C ALA A 37 -21.14 -18.05 7.04
N GLU A 38 -20.62 -18.12 5.82
CA GLU A 38 -20.56 -19.34 5.00
C GLU A 38 -19.27 -20.16 5.23
N GLY A 39 -18.47 -19.79 6.23
CA GLY A 39 -17.24 -20.48 6.59
C GLY A 39 -16.04 -20.20 5.67
N ARG A 40 -16.12 -19.21 4.79
CA ARG A 40 -15.01 -18.78 3.94
C ARG A 40 -14.21 -17.70 4.62
N LEU A 41 -12.92 -17.97 4.85
CA LEU A 41 -12.00 -17.03 5.46
C LEU A 41 -11.47 -16.05 4.42
N TYR A 42 -11.50 -14.76 4.75
CA TYR A 42 -10.83 -13.71 3.99
C TYR A 42 -9.66 -13.07 4.77
N LEU A 43 -8.76 -12.43 4.07
CA LEU A 43 -7.58 -11.78 4.60
C LEU A 43 -7.45 -10.35 4.02
N PRO A 44 -6.83 -9.41 4.77
CA PRO A 44 -6.40 -9.50 6.18
C PRO A 44 -7.59 -9.58 7.14
N ALA A 45 -7.33 -9.67 8.45
CA ALA A 45 -8.37 -9.56 9.48
C ALA A 45 -9.17 -8.27 9.33
N GLY A 46 -10.46 -8.27 9.73
CA GLY A 46 -11.41 -7.20 9.41
C GLY A 46 -10.97 -5.79 9.86
N ASP A 47 -10.29 -5.69 10.99
CA ASP A 47 -9.73 -4.43 11.51
C ASP A 47 -8.50 -3.92 10.71
N ALA A 48 -7.83 -4.79 9.96
CA ALA A 48 -6.69 -4.45 9.13
C ALA A 48 -7.05 -4.15 7.66
N VAL A 49 -8.29 -4.39 7.21
CA VAL A 49 -8.68 -4.17 5.80
C VAL A 49 -8.40 -2.75 5.32
N LEU A 50 -8.72 -1.75 6.16
CA LEU A 50 -8.52 -0.33 5.85
C LEU A 50 -7.28 0.28 6.53
N ARG A 51 -6.34 -0.55 7.00
CA ARG A 51 -5.16 -0.10 7.76
C ARG A 51 -4.32 0.94 7.00
N ALA A 52 -4.19 0.81 5.69
CA ALA A 52 -3.44 1.76 4.87
C ALA A 52 -3.96 3.20 4.96
N PHE A 53 -5.22 3.40 5.36
CA PHE A 53 -5.88 4.69 5.51
C PHE A 53 -5.91 5.21 6.96
N ARG A 54 -5.13 4.63 7.87
CA ARG A 54 -5.06 5.12 9.27
C ARG A 54 -4.08 6.27 9.44
N GLN A 55 -3.07 6.36 8.59
CA GLN A 55 -2.16 7.52 8.58
C GLN A 55 -2.86 8.72 7.93
N PRO A 56 -2.58 9.96 8.38
CA PRO A 56 -3.22 11.15 7.84
C PRO A 56 -3.04 11.27 6.32
N LEU A 57 -4.13 11.60 5.61
CA LEU A 57 -4.10 11.78 4.16
C LEU A 57 -3.01 12.78 3.74
N ASP A 58 -2.90 13.91 4.45
CA ASP A 58 -1.95 14.97 4.12
C ASP A 58 -0.49 14.64 4.45
N ALA A 59 -0.27 13.64 5.30
CA ALA A 59 1.08 13.16 5.60
C ALA A 59 1.66 12.24 4.51
N VAL A 60 0.84 11.75 3.58
CA VAL A 60 1.33 10.83 2.53
C VAL A 60 2.23 11.57 1.54
N ARG A 61 3.44 11.04 1.34
CA ARG A 61 4.45 11.58 0.42
C ARG A 61 4.88 10.60 -0.66
N VAL A 62 4.73 9.30 -0.40
CA VAL A 62 5.02 8.23 -1.36
C VAL A 62 3.84 7.29 -1.44
N LEU A 63 3.44 6.93 -2.66
CA LEU A 63 2.46 5.88 -2.93
C LEU A 63 3.18 4.66 -3.50
N ILE A 64 3.04 3.51 -2.85
CA ILE A 64 3.46 2.20 -3.39
C ILE A 64 2.22 1.33 -3.60
N VAL A 65 1.99 0.88 -4.83
CA VAL A 65 0.80 0.09 -5.15
C VAL A 65 1.14 -1.38 -5.30
N GLY A 66 0.52 -2.20 -4.45
CA GLY A 66 0.45 -3.66 -4.59
C GLY A 66 -0.80 -4.12 -5.34
N GLN A 67 -0.91 -5.41 -5.62
CA GLN A 67 -2.07 -5.99 -6.31
C GLN A 67 -3.19 -6.33 -5.31
N ASP A 68 -2.98 -7.32 -4.47
CA ASP A 68 -3.87 -7.86 -3.45
C ASP A 68 -3.06 -8.35 -2.24
N PRO A 69 -3.68 -8.59 -1.07
CA PRO A 69 -2.98 -9.13 0.09
C PRO A 69 -2.42 -10.53 -0.17
N TYR A 70 -1.40 -10.92 0.57
CA TYR A 70 -0.95 -12.31 0.58
C TYR A 70 -2.09 -13.25 1.01
N PRO A 71 -2.33 -14.37 0.30
CA PRO A 71 -3.46 -15.25 0.58
C PRO A 71 -3.20 -16.22 1.74
N THR A 72 -2.03 -16.19 2.36
CA THR A 72 -1.67 -17.07 3.47
C THR A 72 -2.20 -16.52 4.79
N PRO A 73 -3.02 -17.29 5.55
CA PRO A 73 -3.48 -16.88 6.87
C PRO A 73 -2.33 -16.46 7.80
N GLY A 74 -2.52 -15.37 8.54
CA GLY A 74 -1.52 -14.82 9.44
C GLY A 74 -0.39 -14.01 8.76
N HIS A 75 -0.41 -13.85 7.45
CA HIS A 75 0.60 -13.06 6.75
C HIS A 75 0.21 -11.58 6.60
N PRO A 76 -0.91 -11.22 5.92
CA PRO A 76 -1.15 -9.82 5.57
C PRO A 76 -1.60 -8.98 6.77
N ILE A 77 -1.07 -7.78 6.85
CA ILE A 77 -1.34 -6.80 7.91
C ILE A 77 -2.13 -5.58 7.42
N GLY A 78 -2.68 -5.62 6.20
CA GLY A 78 -3.42 -4.49 5.62
C GLY A 78 -2.55 -3.41 4.96
N LEU A 79 -1.25 -3.66 4.82
CA LEU A 79 -0.29 -2.84 4.07
C LEU A 79 0.28 -3.68 2.92
N SER A 80 0.39 -3.10 1.72
CA SER A 80 0.92 -3.82 0.57
C SER A 80 2.35 -4.30 0.81
N PHE A 81 2.66 -5.52 0.35
CA PHE A 81 3.96 -6.20 0.52
C PHE A 81 4.36 -6.53 1.95
N ALA A 82 3.70 -5.97 2.96
CA ALA A 82 4.01 -6.20 4.37
C ALA A 82 3.37 -7.49 4.90
N VAL A 83 4.03 -8.09 5.88
CA VAL A 83 3.52 -9.24 6.62
C VAL A 83 3.76 -9.06 8.13
N GLU A 84 3.07 -9.87 8.93
CA GLU A 84 3.30 -9.93 10.38
C GLU A 84 4.77 -10.18 10.73
N ARG A 85 5.23 -9.57 11.81
CA ARG A 85 6.65 -9.61 12.23
C ARG A 85 7.20 -11.03 12.42
N HIS A 86 6.36 -11.96 12.84
CA HIS A 86 6.74 -13.36 13.09
C HIS A 86 6.84 -14.23 11.84
N VAL A 87 6.34 -13.77 10.70
CA VAL A 87 6.28 -14.57 9.46
C VAL A 87 7.67 -14.96 8.98
N ARG A 88 7.90 -16.27 8.89
CA ARG A 88 9.13 -16.86 8.35
C ARG A 88 8.79 -18.12 7.51
N PRO A 89 9.42 -18.30 6.36
CA PRO A 89 10.29 -17.34 5.65
C PRO A 89 9.48 -16.13 5.15
N LEU A 90 10.16 -15.00 4.91
CA LEU A 90 9.53 -13.83 4.30
C LEU A 90 9.02 -14.16 2.89
N PRO A 91 7.92 -13.54 2.43
CA PRO A 91 7.46 -13.68 1.05
C PRO A 91 8.56 -13.30 0.05
N ARG A 92 8.66 -14.05 -1.03
CA ARG A 92 9.75 -13.86 -2.02
C ARG A 92 9.77 -12.46 -2.65
N SER A 93 8.59 -11.84 -2.87
CA SER A 93 8.53 -10.46 -3.36
C SER A 93 9.16 -9.49 -2.35
N LEU A 94 8.90 -9.67 -1.06
CA LEU A 94 9.48 -8.83 -0.01
C LEU A 94 11.00 -9.05 0.13
N GLN A 95 11.47 -10.29 0.01
CA GLN A 95 12.91 -10.58 -0.04
C GLN A 95 13.59 -9.84 -1.21
N ASN A 96 12.94 -9.80 -2.38
CA ASN A 96 13.45 -9.07 -3.54
C ASN A 96 13.43 -7.55 -3.32
N ILE A 97 12.39 -7.01 -2.65
CA ILE A 97 12.32 -5.61 -2.25
C ILE A 97 13.49 -5.25 -1.32
N TYR A 98 13.77 -6.08 -0.32
CA TYR A 98 14.90 -5.87 0.60
C TYR A 98 16.26 -5.98 -0.09
N ARG A 99 16.40 -6.91 -1.05
CA ARG A 99 17.60 -6.99 -1.87
C ARG A 99 17.81 -5.72 -2.67
N GLU A 100 16.79 -5.21 -3.35
CA GLU A 100 16.87 -3.97 -4.11
C GLU A 100 17.14 -2.77 -3.21
N LEU A 101 16.55 -2.73 -2.00
CA LEU A 101 16.81 -1.70 -1.00
C LEU A 101 18.29 -1.65 -0.60
N ARG A 102 18.89 -2.82 -0.37
CA ARG A 102 20.33 -2.93 -0.07
C ARG A 102 21.18 -2.52 -1.28
N ASP A 103 20.84 -2.97 -2.47
CA ASP A 103 21.59 -2.69 -3.68
C ASP A 103 21.47 -1.20 -4.10
N ASP A 104 20.36 -0.52 -3.78
CA ASP A 104 20.10 0.90 -4.08
C ASP A 104 20.68 1.86 -3.02
N LEU A 105 20.51 1.57 -1.73
CA LEU A 105 20.82 2.47 -0.61
C LEU A 105 21.83 1.91 0.39
N GLY A 106 22.30 0.69 0.25
CA GLY A 106 23.19 0.04 1.24
C GLY A 106 22.51 -0.30 2.56
N ILE A 107 21.18 -0.33 2.60
CA ILE A 107 20.41 -0.65 3.81
C ILE A 107 20.25 -2.16 3.93
N GLU A 108 20.76 -2.73 5.02
CA GLU A 108 20.62 -4.17 5.27
C GLU A 108 19.16 -4.60 5.45
N PRO A 109 18.79 -5.78 4.94
CA PRO A 109 17.46 -6.33 5.11
C PRO A 109 17.04 -6.45 6.59
N ALA A 110 15.84 -5.97 6.90
CA ALA A 110 15.28 -6.16 8.23
C ALA A 110 15.01 -7.65 8.52
N PRO A 111 15.08 -8.08 9.79
CA PRO A 111 14.83 -9.47 10.16
C PRO A 111 13.35 -9.85 10.09
N HIS A 112 12.44 -8.94 9.78
CA HIS A 112 10.99 -9.14 9.71
C HIS A 112 10.36 -8.42 8.51
N GLY A 113 9.09 -8.69 8.24
CA GLY A 113 8.37 -8.17 7.08
C GLY A 113 7.33 -7.09 7.39
N ASP A 114 7.36 -6.51 8.59
CA ASP A 114 6.49 -5.40 8.96
C ASP A 114 7.07 -4.09 8.41
N LEU A 115 6.33 -3.45 7.50
CA LEU A 115 6.71 -2.19 6.85
C LEU A 115 6.02 -0.97 7.48
N SER A 116 5.49 -1.08 8.70
CA SER A 116 4.81 0.03 9.38
C SER A 116 5.70 1.27 9.53
N ALA A 117 7.01 1.08 9.76
CA ALA A 117 7.98 2.18 9.84
C ALA A 117 8.04 3.05 8.55
N TRP A 118 7.74 2.49 7.40
CA TRP A 118 7.58 3.27 6.17
C TRP A 118 6.24 4.03 6.17
N ALA A 119 5.15 3.35 6.58
CA ALA A 119 3.83 3.98 6.66
C ALA A 119 3.83 5.19 7.61
N ASP A 120 4.50 5.07 8.76
CA ASP A 120 4.62 6.13 9.77
C ASP A 120 5.37 7.38 9.24
N GLN A 121 6.14 7.23 8.17
CA GLN A 121 6.82 8.32 7.48
C GLN A 121 6.03 8.87 6.26
N GLY A 122 4.79 8.44 6.06
CA GLY A 122 3.95 8.88 4.95
C GLY A 122 4.14 8.08 3.66
N VAL A 123 4.58 6.81 3.75
CA VAL A 123 4.51 5.89 2.62
C VAL A 123 3.17 5.15 2.65
N LEU A 124 2.28 5.47 1.72
CA LEU A 124 1.02 4.74 1.56
C LEU A 124 1.27 3.42 0.84
N LEU A 125 1.27 2.34 1.61
CA LEU A 125 1.40 0.96 1.13
C LEU A 125 0.02 0.41 0.78
N LEU A 126 -0.46 0.69 -0.42
CA LEU A 126 -1.84 0.43 -0.84
C LEU A 126 -1.92 -0.78 -1.78
N ASN A 127 -2.75 -1.77 -1.46
CA ASN A 127 -3.14 -2.78 -2.43
C ASN A 127 -4.27 -2.26 -3.33
N ARG A 128 -4.29 -2.65 -4.60
CA ARG A 128 -5.37 -2.33 -5.54
C ARG A 128 -6.69 -2.96 -5.11
N VAL A 129 -6.64 -4.18 -4.56
CA VAL A 129 -7.75 -4.93 -3.96
C VAL A 129 -7.40 -5.18 -2.50
N LEU A 130 -8.24 -4.73 -1.56
CA LEU A 130 -7.86 -4.69 -0.15
C LEU A 130 -8.10 -6.00 0.61
N THR A 131 -8.77 -6.95 0.01
CA THR A 131 -9.04 -8.27 0.61
C THR A 131 -8.81 -9.41 -0.38
N VAL A 132 -8.60 -10.60 0.15
CA VAL A 132 -8.43 -11.83 -0.64
C VAL A 132 -9.01 -13.01 0.13
N GLY A 133 -9.56 -14.01 -0.56
CA GLY A 133 -9.92 -15.30 0.06
C GLY A 133 -8.68 -16.07 0.49
N ALA A 134 -8.72 -16.68 1.66
CA ALA A 134 -7.60 -17.47 2.17
C ALA A 134 -7.20 -18.57 1.18
N GLY A 135 -5.91 -18.64 0.84
CA GLY A 135 -5.35 -19.62 -0.09
C GLY A 135 -5.56 -19.32 -1.59
N VAL A 136 -6.32 -18.28 -1.96
CA VAL A 136 -6.68 -18.04 -3.38
C VAL A 136 -6.37 -16.59 -3.78
N SER A 137 -5.18 -16.34 -4.33
CA SER A 137 -4.79 -15.02 -4.85
C SER A 137 -5.79 -14.49 -5.88
N ASP A 138 -5.93 -13.15 -5.93
CA ASP A 138 -6.77 -12.41 -6.89
C ASP A 138 -8.29 -12.73 -6.78
N SER A 139 -8.73 -13.49 -5.76
CA SER A 139 -10.09 -13.99 -5.63
C SER A 139 -11.16 -12.92 -5.39
N HIS A 140 -10.79 -11.75 -4.87
CA HIS A 140 -11.71 -10.63 -4.64
C HIS A 140 -11.57 -9.52 -5.69
N ARG A 141 -10.82 -9.77 -6.76
CA ARG A 141 -10.73 -8.86 -7.90
C ARG A 141 -12.11 -8.63 -8.51
N GLY A 142 -12.40 -7.38 -8.87
CA GLY A 142 -13.70 -7.00 -9.45
C GLY A 142 -14.85 -6.96 -8.45
N TRP A 143 -14.58 -7.09 -7.15
CA TRP A 143 -15.63 -6.93 -6.14
C TRP A 143 -16.05 -5.47 -5.94
N GLY A 144 -15.17 -4.49 -6.28
CA GLY A 144 -15.40 -3.07 -6.11
C GLY A 144 -14.30 -2.33 -5.34
N TRP A 145 -13.32 -3.06 -4.77
CA TRP A 145 -12.17 -2.44 -4.10
C TRP A 145 -11.42 -1.46 -5.01
N GLU A 146 -11.39 -1.76 -6.30
CA GLU A 146 -10.74 -0.93 -7.30
C GLU A 146 -11.32 0.49 -7.37
N GLN A 147 -12.64 0.65 -7.15
CA GLN A 147 -13.28 1.97 -7.10
C GLN A 147 -12.82 2.75 -5.86
N VAL A 148 -12.71 2.07 -4.71
CA VAL A 148 -12.25 2.67 -3.45
C VAL A 148 -10.80 3.14 -3.57
N THR A 149 -9.93 2.29 -4.11
CA THR A 149 -8.50 2.61 -4.25
C THR A 149 -8.22 3.65 -5.35
N GLU A 150 -9.05 3.70 -6.41
CA GLU A 150 -9.01 4.80 -7.38
C GLU A 150 -9.43 6.14 -6.76
N ALA A 151 -10.49 6.15 -5.96
CA ALA A 151 -10.91 7.35 -5.24
C ALA A 151 -9.79 7.85 -4.31
N ALA A 152 -9.12 6.93 -3.60
CA ALA A 152 -7.99 7.26 -2.75
C ALA A 152 -6.81 7.88 -3.54
N ILE A 153 -6.45 7.32 -4.68
CA ILE A 153 -5.37 7.86 -5.53
C ILE A 153 -5.73 9.25 -6.06
N ARG A 154 -6.97 9.44 -6.51
CA ARG A 154 -7.45 10.77 -6.96
C ARG A 154 -7.42 11.79 -5.82
N ALA A 155 -7.80 11.41 -4.61
CA ALA A 155 -7.73 12.27 -3.44
C ALA A 155 -6.28 12.68 -3.12
N LEU A 156 -5.32 11.75 -3.20
CA LEU A 156 -3.90 12.06 -3.02
C LEU A 156 -3.40 13.13 -4.01
N VAL A 157 -3.72 12.96 -5.28
CA VAL A 157 -3.30 13.89 -6.35
C VAL A 157 -3.98 15.25 -6.23
N ALA A 158 -5.20 15.27 -5.71
CA ALA A 158 -5.99 16.49 -5.53
C ALA A 158 -5.57 17.35 -4.32
N ARG A 159 -4.73 16.82 -3.39
CA ARG A 159 -4.32 17.54 -2.19
C ARG A 159 -3.60 18.84 -2.52
N ARG A 160 -3.85 19.87 -1.69
CA ARG A 160 -3.19 21.16 -1.79
C ARG A 160 -2.70 21.61 -0.42
N GLY A 161 -1.56 22.28 -0.41
CA GLY A 161 -1.08 22.98 0.77
C GLY A 161 -1.90 24.24 1.08
N SER A 162 -1.58 24.88 2.18
CA SER A 162 -2.21 26.17 2.58
C SER A 162 -1.95 27.30 1.60
N ASP A 163 -0.93 27.18 0.77
CA ASP A 163 -0.55 28.07 -0.33
C ASP A 163 -1.29 27.76 -1.65
N GLY A 164 -2.11 26.71 -1.69
CA GLY A 164 -2.83 26.24 -2.87
C GLY A 164 -2.02 25.34 -3.82
N GLU A 165 -0.72 25.16 -3.55
CA GLU A 165 0.15 24.30 -4.37
C GLU A 165 -0.08 22.82 -4.07
N PRO A 166 0.17 21.92 -5.05
CA PRO A 166 0.11 20.49 -4.82
C PRO A 166 1.03 20.05 -3.68
N LEU A 167 0.52 19.22 -2.77
CA LEU A 167 1.39 18.60 -1.76
C LEU A 167 2.35 17.60 -2.42
N PRO A 168 3.60 17.50 -1.94
CA PRO A 168 4.59 16.57 -2.49
C PRO A 168 4.08 15.14 -2.52
N LEU A 169 4.25 14.48 -3.67
CA LEU A 169 3.87 13.09 -3.87
C LEU A 169 4.77 12.44 -4.92
N VAL A 170 5.17 11.20 -4.69
CA VAL A 170 5.86 10.32 -5.64
C VAL A 170 5.14 8.98 -5.68
N ALA A 171 4.94 8.41 -6.86
CA ALA A 171 4.34 7.09 -7.01
C ALA A 171 5.36 6.06 -7.47
N ILE A 172 5.43 4.93 -6.78
CA ILE A 172 6.21 3.75 -7.16
C ILE A 172 5.24 2.68 -7.66
N LEU A 173 5.33 2.33 -8.93
CA LEU A 173 4.41 1.40 -9.60
C LEU A 173 5.16 0.15 -10.06
N TRP A 174 5.05 -0.92 -9.28
CA TRP A 174 5.70 -2.19 -9.56
C TRP A 174 4.81 -3.15 -10.34
N GLY A 175 5.19 -3.39 -11.60
CA GLY A 175 4.52 -4.31 -12.51
C GLY A 175 3.39 -3.68 -13.34
N ALA A 176 3.02 -4.34 -14.43
CA ALA A 176 2.09 -3.81 -15.42
C ALA A 176 0.71 -3.45 -14.83
N LYS A 177 0.19 -4.23 -13.86
CA LYS A 177 -1.10 -3.96 -13.23
C LYS A 177 -1.10 -2.64 -12.43
N ALA A 178 -0.01 -2.35 -11.68
CA ALA A 178 0.14 -1.09 -10.97
C ALA A 178 0.31 0.09 -11.94
N GLN A 179 1.06 -0.12 -13.03
CA GLN A 179 1.30 0.91 -14.05
C GLN A 179 0.04 1.34 -14.81
N LEU A 180 -1.03 0.54 -14.81
CA LEU A 180 -2.34 0.96 -15.34
C LEU A 180 -2.95 2.15 -14.56
N LEU A 181 -2.44 2.45 -13.37
CA LEU A 181 -2.88 3.58 -12.56
C LEU A 181 -2.16 4.89 -12.90
N ALA A 182 -1.11 4.86 -13.72
CA ALA A 182 -0.34 6.05 -14.09
C ALA A 182 -1.22 7.20 -14.63
N PRO A 183 -2.28 6.97 -15.46
CA PRO A 183 -3.15 8.04 -15.90
C PRO A 183 -3.91 8.78 -14.78
N LEU A 184 -4.07 8.16 -13.59
CA LEU A 184 -4.72 8.79 -12.44
C LEU A 184 -3.81 9.76 -11.69
N LEU A 185 -2.49 9.66 -11.91
CA LEU A 185 -1.48 10.37 -11.14
C LEU A 185 -1.16 11.77 -11.70
N GLY A 186 -1.65 12.11 -12.90
CA GLY A 186 -1.41 13.42 -13.53
C GLY A 186 0.08 13.73 -13.63
N GLU A 187 0.51 14.87 -13.06
CA GLU A 187 1.90 15.34 -13.07
C GLU A 187 2.76 14.72 -11.94
N THR A 188 2.19 13.85 -11.09
CA THR A 188 2.94 13.19 -10.01
C THR A 188 4.10 12.37 -10.59
N PRO A 189 5.34 12.54 -10.11
CA PRO A 189 6.47 11.72 -10.54
C PRO A 189 6.21 10.23 -10.33
N VAL A 190 6.38 9.45 -11.40
CA VAL A 190 6.17 8.00 -11.39
C VAL A 190 7.48 7.25 -11.57
N ILE A 191 7.76 6.33 -10.66
CA ILE A 191 8.88 5.40 -10.73
C ILE A 191 8.31 4.02 -11.07
N ALA A 192 8.37 3.65 -12.34
CA ALA A 192 7.84 2.39 -12.85
C ALA A 192 8.96 1.36 -13.03
N SER A 193 8.70 0.11 -12.67
CA SER A 193 9.57 -1.03 -12.94
C SER A 193 8.77 -2.33 -13.05
N ALA A 194 9.47 -3.45 -13.33
CA ALA A 194 8.86 -4.77 -13.23
C ALA A 194 8.40 -5.05 -11.77
N HIS A 195 7.51 -6.03 -11.60
CA HIS A 195 7.05 -6.43 -10.26
C HIS A 195 8.17 -7.18 -9.50
N PRO A 196 8.29 -7.01 -8.16
CA PRO A 196 9.31 -7.68 -7.35
C PRO A 196 9.14 -9.21 -7.21
N SER A 197 8.11 -9.81 -7.81
CA SER A 197 7.93 -11.26 -7.76
C SER A 197 9.10 -12.01 -8.42
N PRO A 198 9.41 -13.25 -7.99
CA PRO A 198 10.46 -14.06 -8.62
C PRO A 198 10.29 -14.25 -10.13
N LEU A 199 9.05 -14.18 -10.61
CA LEU A 199 8.74 -14.37 -12.05
C LEU A 199 9.17 -13.17 -12.91
N SER A 200 9.40 -12.01 -12.33
CA SER A 200 9.64 -10.75 -13.05
C SER A 200 10.78 -9.90 -12.51
N ALA A 201 11.26 -10.14 -11.30
CA ALA A 201 12.25 -9.28 -10.67
C ALA A 201 13.54 -9.11 -11.49
N SER A 202 14.01 -10.16 -12.17
CA SER A 202 15.18 -10.12 -13.07
C SER A 202 14.92 -9.37 -14.38
N ARG A 203 13.65 -8.99 -14.66
CA ARG A 203 13.26 -8.32 -15.91
C ARG A 203 13.12 -6.80 -15.74
N GLY A 204 13.88 -6.21 -14.82
CA GLY A 204 13.93 -4.76 -14.62
C GLY A 204 13.34 -4.25 -13.30
N PHE A 205 13.13 -5.11 -12.29
CA PHE A 205 12.94 -4.67 -10.91
C PHE A 205 14.30 -4.44 -10.24
N PHE A 206 15.19 -5.43 -10.29
CA PHE A 206 16.56 -5.26 -9.80
C PHE A 206 17.31 -4.20 -10.62
N GLY A 207 17.94 -3.26 -9.91
CA GLY A 207 18.63 -2.13 -10.49
C GLY A 207 17.70 -0.97 -10.90
N SER A 208 16.39 -1.03 -10.62
CA SER A 208 15.45 0.07 -10.90
C SER A 208 15.61 1.25 -9.94
N ARG A 209 16.28 1.04 -8.81
CA ARG A 209 16.63 2.03 -7.79
C ARG A 209 15.43 2.88 -7.33
N PRO A 210 14.33 2.25 -6.91
CA PRO A 210 13.09 2.97 -6.66
C PRO A 210 13.19 3.88 -5.41
N PHE A 211 13.99 3.51 -4.43
CA PHE A 211 14.08 4.20 -3.14
C PHE A 211 14.89 5.50 -3.23
N SER A 212 16.08 5.45 -3.81
CA SER A 212 16.89 6.64 -4.05
C SER A 212 16.21 7.61 -5.00
N ARG A 213 15.55 7.09 -6.06
CA ARG A 213 14.79 7.92 -7.02
C ARG A 213 13.57 8.57 -6.38
N ALA A 214 12.87 7.87 -5.48
CA ALA A 214 11.75 8.45 -4.75
C ALA A 214 12.22 9.60 -3.84
N ASN A 215 13.33 9.42 -3.14
CA ASN A 215 13.90 10.47 -2.30
C ASN A 215 14.33 11.68 -3.13
N ALA A 216 15.04 11.48 -4.24
CA ALA A 216 15.40 12.56 -5.14
C ALA A 216 14.18 13.33 -5.69
N ALA A 217 13.09 12.61 -6.02
CA ALA A 217 11.87 13.25 -6.49
C ALA A 217 11.10 13.99 -5.38
N LEU A 218 11.18 13.56 -4.13
CA LEU A 218 10.64 14.30 -2.98
C LEU A 218 11.44 15.56 -2.70
N GLU A 219 12.78 15.47 -2.71
CA GLU A 219 13.68 16.61 -2.51
C GLU A 219 13.49 17.67 -3.61
N ALA A 220 13.30 17.26 -4.86
CA ALA A 220 12.97 18.16 -5.96
C ALA A 220 11.62 18.91 -5.77
N GLN A 221 10.71 18.38 -4.96
CA GLN A 221 9.45 19.00 -4.55
C GLN A 221 9.57 19.76 -3.21
N GLY A 222 10.78 19.91 -2.66
CA GLY A 222 11.01 20.58 -1.37
C GLY A 222 10.61 19.77 -0.14
N ALA A 223 10.36 18.46 -0.29
CA ALA A 223 9.98 17.57 0.81
C ALA A 223 11.20 16.80 1.35
N ALA A 224 11.15 16.45 2.65
CA ALA A 224 12.19 15.62 3.24
C ALA A 224 12.16 14.20 2.65
N PRO A 225 13.32 13.54 2.48
CA PRO A 225 13.39 12.16 2.03
C PRO A 225 12.78 11.19 3.04
N ILE A 226 12.46 9.98 2.58
CA ILE A 226 12.05 8.86 3.43
C ILE A 226 13.32 8.16 3.95
N ASP A 227 13.34 7.87 5.23
CA ASP A 227 14.29 6.90 5.79
C ASP A 227 13.74 5.48 5.57
N TRP A 228 14.30 4.78 4.61
CA TRP A 228 13.86 3.45 4.22
C TRP A 228 14.34 2.33 5.16
N ARG A 229 15.08 2.65 6.23
CA ARG A 229 15.47 1.66 7.26
C ARG A 229 14.23 1.16 7.99
N ILE A 230 14.24 -0.12 8.31
CA ILE A 230 13.20 -0.76 9.10
C ILE A 230 13.86 -1.19 10.41
N PRO A 231 13.50 -0.58 11.56
CA PRO A 231 14.11 -0.90 12.85
C PRO A 231 13.94 -2.37 13.23
N ALA A 232 14.98 -2.99 13.78
CA ALA A 232 14.87 -4.27 14.47
C ALA A 232 14.05 -4.12 15.75
N GLU A 233 13.71 -5.25 16.41
CA GLU A 233 13.00 -5.20 17.70
C GLU A 233 13.84 -4.46 18.75
N GLY A 234 13.25 -3.44 19.37
CA GLY A 234 13.87 -2.68 20.47
C GLY A 234 14.64 -1.43 20.07
N GLU A 235 14.66 -1.04 18.78
CA GLU A 235 15.31 0.17 18.26
C GLU A 235 14.34 1.32 17.97
N ALA A 236 13.20 1.41 18.69
CA ALA A 236 12.23 2.50 18.53
C ALA A 236 12.40 3.58 19.60
#